data_a390287bf578d775114247faf2244b1f
#
_entry.id   a390287bf578d775114247faf2244b1f
#
_cell.length_a   1.000
_cell.length_b   1.000
_cell.length_c   1.000
_cell.angle_alpha   90.00
_cell.angle_beta   90.00
_cell.angle_gamma   90.00
#
_symmetry.space_group_name_H-M   'P 1'
#
loop_
_entity.id
_entity.type
_entity.pdbx_description
1 polymer ?
#
loop_
_entity_poly.entity_id
_entity_poly.type
_entity_poly.pdbx_seq_one_letter_code
_entity_poly.pdbx_strand_id
1 'polypeptide(L)'
;QQVPCDTFDNAVLAMRAKNPSNDREFPMYWEMKRIAPGESNTFFFSAIGMTGGVRFSTKNPAVYHTFALRNGEQVWSEIQPGHVTNWPVITGHIFEFGFPDALLQMWAAYFAEREGKLGDRFGCATVAEVVNSHKAFAAAMKSHETRSEISI
;
A
#
# COMPACT_ATOMS: atom_id res chain seq x y z
N GLN A 1 -14.94 29.65 -18.29
CA GLN A 1 -15.86 29.41 -17.18
C GLN A 1 -15.03 28.89 -16.02
N GLN A 2 -14.93 29.62 -14.92
CA GLN A 2 -14.31 29.10 -13.69
C GLN A 2 -15.29 28.13 -13.02
N VAL A 3 -14.86 26.88 -12.86
CA VAL A 3 -15.60 25.86 -12.13
C VAL A 3 -14.94 25.72 -10.75
N PRO A 4 -15.70 25.83 -9.63
CA PRO A 4 -15.14 25.62 -8.31
C PRO A 4 -14.63 24.18 -8.19
N CYS A 5 -13.41 24.02 -7.65
CA CYS A 5 -12.84 22.71 -7.32
C CYS A 5 -13.06 22.47 -5.81
N ASP A 6 -13.77 21.42 -5.49
CA ASP A 6 -14.11 21.01 -4.12
C ASP A 6 -13.30 19.79 -3.65
N THR A 7 -12.27 19.40 -4.41
CA THR A 7 -11.39 18.27 -4.09
C THR A 7 -9.99 18.75 -3.72
N PHE A 8 -9.32 17.99 -2.85
CA PHE A 8 -7.93 18.24 -2.50
C PHE A 8 -7.00 17.71 -3.59
N ASP A 9 -6.07 18.54 -4.04
CA ASP A 9 -5.01 18.10 -4.95
C ASP A 9 -3.90 17.35 -4.21
N ASN A 10 -3.66 17.72 -2.96
CA ASN A 10 -2.69 17.06 -2.08
C ASN A 10 -3.25 16.96 -0.67
N ALA A 11 -2.96 15.86 0.00
CA ALA A 11 -3.30 15.68 1.41
C ALA A 11 -2.21 14.89 2.13
N VAL A 12 -1.93 15.26 3.35
CA VAL A 12 -1.05 14.52 4.27
C VAL A 12 -1.84 14.24 5.53
N LEU A 13 -1.95 12.96 5.88
CA LEU A 13 -2.59 12.50 7.09
C LEU A 13 -1.51 12.00 8.06
N ALA A 14 -1.40 12.65 9.21
CA ALA A 14 -0.59 12.18 10.33
C ALA A 14 -1.51 11.43 11.29
N MET A 15 -1.24 10.16 11.53
CA MET A 15 -2.09 9.26 12.29
C MET A 15 -1.30 8.54 13.36
N ARG A 16 -2.00 8.11 14.41
CA ARG A 16 -1.53 7.09 15.36
C ARG A 16 -2.30 5.82 15.09
N ALA A 17 -1.58 4.76 14.72
CA ALA A 17 -2.15 3.45 14.53
C ALA A 17 -1.79 2.54 15.71
N LYS A 18 -2.65 1.57 16.01
CA LYS A 18 -2.40 0.55 17.03
C LYS A 18 -2.00 -0.76 16.38
N ASN A 19 -1.00 -1.39 16.94
CA ASN A 19 -0.65 -2.75 16.58
C ASN A 19 -1.68 -3.72 17.23
N PRO A 20 -2.43 -4.49 16.44
CA PRO A 20 -3.48 -5.37 16.97
C PRO A 20 -2.94 -6.49 17.88
N SER A 21 -1.64 -6.81 17.79
CA SER A 21 -1.05 -7.89 18.58
C SER A 21 -0.59 -7.48 19.98
N ASN A 22 -0.40 -6.17 20.24
CA ASN A 22 0.17 -5.71 21.51
C ASN A 22 -0.31 -4.32 21.96
N ASP A 23 -1.32 -3.76 21.30
CA ASP A 23 -1.90 -2.43 21.55
C ASP A 23 -0.90 -1.25 21.53
N ARG A 24 0.34 -1.47 21.11
CA ARG A 24 1.31 -0.37 21.01
C ARG A 24 0.96 0.55 19.88
N GLU A 25 0.99 1.85 20.16
CA GLU A 25 0.81 2.86 19.15
C GLU A 25 2.09 3.12 18.38
N PHE A 26 1.94 3.44 17.10
CA PHE A 26 3.03 3.87 16.23
C PHE A 26 2.55 4.97 15.28
N PRO A 27 3.43 5.90 14.89
CA PRO A 27 3.08 6.92 13.91
C PRO A 27 2.91 6.31 12.53
N MET A 28 1.90 6.77 11.81
CA MET A 28 1.64 6.40 10.42
C MET A 28 1.31 7.66 9.62
N TYR A 29 1.85 7.73 8.42
CA TYR A 29 1.63 8.86 7.52
C TYR A 29 1.09 8.35 6.19
N TRP A 30 0.01 8.99 5.72
CA TRP A 30 -0.45 8.85 4.36
C TRP A 30 -0.25 10.15 3.63
N GLU A 31 0.36 10.09 2.49
CA GLU A 31 0.54 11.22 1.60
C GLU A 31 -0.12 10.89 0.26
N MET A 32 -1.07 11.72 -0.15
CA MET A 32 -1.80 11.60 -1.39
C MET A 32 -1.54 12.85 -2.22
N LYS A 33 -1.05 12.69 -3.43
CA LYS A 33 -0.74 13.78 -4.36
C LYS A 33 -1.38 13.52 -5.70
N ARG A 34 -2.30 14.37 -6.09
CA ARG A 34 -2.82 14.44 -7.45
C ARG A 34 -1.84 15.17 -8.37
N ILE A 35 -1.17 16.18 -7.83
CA ILE A 35 -0.16 16.97 -8.54
C ILE A 35 1.20 16.64 -7.93
N ALA A 36 1.96 15.79 -8.62
CA ALA A 36 3.29 15.36 -8.22
C ALA A 36 4.22 15.34 -9.44
N PRO A 37 4.82 16.47 -9.81
CA PRO A 37 5.76 16.51 -10.93
C PRO A 37 6.87 15.48 -10.79
N GLY A 38 7.15 14.73 -11.87
CA GLY A 38 8.13 13.64 -11.86
C GLY A 38 7.58 12.29 -11.38
N GLU A 39 6.32 12.22 -10.94
CA GLU A 39 5.62 10.99 -10.62
C GLU A 39 4.53 10.68 -11.64
N SER A 40 4.22 9.40 -11.85
CA SER A 40 3.17 8.95 -12.75
C SER A 40 2.43 7.79 -12.09
N ASN A 41 1.33 8.10 -11.38
CA ASN A 41 0.51 7.13 -10.67
C ASN A 41 1.33 6.17 -9.78
N THR A 42 2.25 6.76 -9.02
CA THR A 42 3.20 5.99 -8.19
C THR A 42 2.59 5.68 -6.84
N PHE A 43 2.68 4.42 -6.43
CA PHE A 43 2.46 3.98 -5.07
C PHE A 43 3.80 3.73 -4.38
N PHE A 44 3.97 4.28 -3.19
CA PHE A 44 5.13 4.07 -2.35
C PHE A 44 4.69 3.54 -0.99
N PHE A 45 5.40 2.55 -0.48
CA PHE A 45 5.19 2.00 0.86
C PHE A 45 6.51 1.92 1.62
N SER A 46 6.50 2.31 2.89
CA SER A 46 7.64 2.14 3.79
C SER A 46 7.15 1.80 5.19
N ALA A 47 7.67 0.71 5.76
CA ALA A 47 7.50 0.37 7.16
C ALA A 47 8.88 0.12 7.77
N ILE A 48 9.22 0.87 8.82
CA ILE A 48 10.54 0.81 9.44
C ILE A 48 10.37 0.64 10.95
N GLY A 49 10.95 -0.42 11.46
CA GLY A 49 11.07 -0.69 12.90
C GLY A 49 12.52 -0.55 13.38
N MET A 50 12.74 -0.82 14.65
CA MET A 50 14.08 -0.70 15.28
C MET A 50 15.10 -1.71 14.74
N THR A 51 14.66 -2.88 14.33
CA THR A 51 15.55 -3.99 13.91
C THR A 51 15.38 -4.41 12.47
N GLY A 52 14.39 -3.88 11.77
CA GLY A 52 14.11 -4.23 10.39
C GLY A 52 13.06 -3.32 9.76
N GLY A 53 12.94 -3.39 8.46
CA GLY A 53 11.98 -2.61 7.70
C GLY A 53 11.92 -3.02 6.24
N VAL A 54 10.96 -2.44 5.55
CA VAL A 54 10.74 -2.68 4.12
C VAL A 54 10.37 -1.39 3.41
N ARG A 55 10.78 -1.26 2.17
CA ARG A 55 10.37 -0.19 1.23
C ARG A 55 10.04 -0.80 -0.11
N PHE A 56 9.01 -0.27 -0.73
CA PHE A 56 8.56 -0.65 -2.06
C PHE A 56 8.08 0.58 -2.83
N SER A 57 8.28 0.58 -4.14
CA SER A 57 7.72 1.59 -5.04
C SER A 57 7.31 0.97 -6.36
N THR A 58 6.15 1.36 -6.87
CA THR A 58 5.69 0.96 -8.22
C THR A 58 6.49 1.59 -9.35
N LYS A 59 7.39 2.53 -9.07
CA LYS A 59 8.39 3.01 -10.05
C LYS A 59 9.36 1.92 -10.50
N ASN A 60 9.67 0.99 -9.60
CA ASN A 60 10.45 -0.20 -9.91
C ASN A 60 9.77 -1.41 -9.24
N PRO A 61 8.70 -1.95 -9.86
CA PRO A 61 7.90 -3.00 -9.26
C PRO A 61 8.60 -4.36 -9.17
N ALA A 62 9.74 -4.51 -9.87
CA ALA A 62 10.53 -5.75 -9.86
C ALA A 62 11.36 -5.94 -8.58
N VAL A 63 11.48 -4.91 -7.73
CA VAL A 63 12.31 -4.98 -6.53
C VAL A 63 11.61 -4.38 -5.32
N TYR A 64 12.03 -4.84 -4.13
CA TYR A 64 11.78 -4.14 -2.88
C TYR A 64 13.06 -4.11 -2.05
N HIS A 65 13.11 -3.22 -1.08
CA HIS A 65 14.27 -3.08 -0.21
C HIS A 65 13.91 -3.52 1.20
N THR A 66 14.80 -4.26 1.83
CA THR A 66 14.69 -4.61 3.24
C THR A 66 15.80 -3.96 4.05
N PHE A 67 15.47 -3.58 5.27
CA PHE A 67 16.42 -3.14 6.28
C PHE A 67 16.53 -4.20 7.35
N ALA A 68 17.74 -4.50 7.76
CA ALA A 68 18.01 -5.36 8.91
C ALA A 68 19.18 -4.81 9.74
N LEU A 69 19.06 -4.93 11.06
CA LEU A 69 20.17 -4.67 11.97
C LEU A 69 20.95 -5.98 12.14
N ARG A 70 22.22 -6.01 11.68
CA ARG A 70 23.10 -7.17 11.78
C ARG A 70 24.40 -6.75 12.45
N ASN A 71 24.74 -7.36 13.60
CA ASN A 71 25.95 -7.07 14.36
C ASN A 71 26.14 -5.57 14.69
N GLY A 72 25.05 -4.84 14.92
CA GLY A 72 25.08 -3.39 15.18
C GLY A 72 25.13 -2.51 13.93
N GLU A 73 25.24 -3.10 12.76
CA GLU A 73 25.25 -2.38 11.48
C GLU A 73 23.85 -2.34 10.84
N GLN A 74 23.53 -1.21 10.23
CA GLN A 74 22.31 -1.02 9.48
C GLN A 74 22.54 -1.46 8.03
N VAL A 75 21.95 -2.60 7.66
CA VAL A 75 22.13 -3.18 6.32
C VAL A 75 20.84 -3.04 5.52
N TRP A 76 20.91 -2.31 4.41
CA TRP A 76 19.88 -2.28 3.39
C TRP A 76 20.23 -3.27 2.28
N SER A 77 19.25 -4.07 1.88
CA SER A 77 19.38 -5.03 0.79
C SER A 77 18.29 -4.79 -0.23
N GLU A 78 18.64 -4.80 -1.51
CA GLU A 78 17.70 -4.87 -2.60
C GLU A 78 17.34 -6.33 -2.87
N ILE A 79 16.08 -6.64 -2.95
CA ILE A 79 15.56 -7.97 -3.18
C ILE A 79 14.77 -7.98 -4.49
N GLN A 80 15.16 -8.86 -5.39
CA GLN A 80 14.41 -9.18 -6.60
C GLN A 80 13.71 -10.52 -6.40
N PRO A 81 12.39 -10.54 -6.17
CA PRO A 81 11.66 -11.79 -5.90
C PRO A 81 11.55 -12.71 -7.12
N GLY A 82 11.94 -12.23 -8.29
CA GLY A 82 11.74 -12.92 -9.56
C GLY A 82 10.28 -12.85 -10.02
N HIS A 83 9.92 -13.71 -10.98
CA HIS A 83 8.58 -13.73 -11.57
C HIS A 83 7.68 -14.78 -10.92
N VAL A 84 7.64 -14.84 -9.59
CA VAL A 84 6.74 -15.76 -8.88
C VAL A 84 5.39 -15.10 -8.70
N THR A 85 4.39 -15.58 -9.44
CA THR A 85 3.00 -15.14 -9.36
C THR A 85 2.11 -16.22 -8.75
N ASN A 86 1.02 -15.84 -8.09
CA ASN A 86 0.08 -16.79 -7.49
C ASN A 86 -0.71 -17.59 -8.54
N TRP A 87 -0.92 -16.99 -9.71
CA TRP A 87 -1.59 -17.61 -10.85
C TRP A 87 -0.73 -17.46 -12.11
N PRO A 88 -0.86 -18.38 -13.09
CA PRO A 88 -0.13 -18.25 -14.34
C PRO A 88 -0.38 -16.90 -15.02
N VAL A 89 0.66 -16.34 -15.60
CA VAL A 89 0.57 -15.15 -16.46
C VAL A 89 0.46 -15.58 -17.93
N ILE A 90 -0.15 -14.72 -18.77
CA ILE A 90 -0.44 -15.03 -20.18
C ILE A 90 0.85 -15.34 -20.96
N THR A 91 1.92 -14.62 -20.65
CA THR A 91 3.21 -14.74 -21.35
C THR A 91 4.17 -15.74 -20.69
N GLY A 92 3.71 -16.51 -19.69
CA GLY A 92 4.62 -17.25 -18.81
C GLY A 92 5.54 -16.28 -18.05
N HIS A 93 6.79 -16.62 -17.90
CA HIS A 93 7.78 -15.76 -17.21
C HIS A 93 8.84 -15.22 -18.19
N ILE A 94 8.45 -14.97 -19.43
CA ILE A 94 9.36 -14.53 -20.50
C ILE A 94 9.53 -13.00 -20.47
N PHE A 95 8.48 -12.26 -20.10
CA PHE A 95 8.46 -10.81 -20.05
C PHE A 95 8.34 -10.30 -18.61
N GLU A 96 8.78 -9.07 -18.40
CA GLU A 96 8.67 -8.37 -17.13
C GLU A 96 7.21 -8.27 -16.67
N PHE A 97 7.00 -8.46 -15.36
CA PHE A 97 5.70 -8.29 -14.72
C PHE A 97 5.35 -6.80 -14.65
N GLY A 98 4.20 -6.44 -15.16
CA GLY A 98 3.73 -5.06 -15.20
C GLY A 98 2.37 -4.85 -14.54
N PHE A 99 1.86 -3.62 -14.62
CA PHE A 99 0.56 -3.26 -14.08
C PHE A 99 -0.61 -4.06 -14.64
N PRO A 100 -0.67 -4.38 -15.97
CA PRO A 100 -1.70 -5.26 -16.50
C PRO A 100 -1.68 -6.66 -15.89
N ASP A 101 -0.48 -7.21 -15.63
CA ASP A 101 -0.35 -8.51 -14.99
C ASP A 101 -0.87 -8.48 -13.55
N ALA A 102 -0.60 -7.40 -12.81
CA ALA A 102 -1.15 -7.21 -11.47
C ALA A 102 -2.68 -7.17 -11.46
N LEU A 103 -3.31 -6.54 -12.45
CA LEU A 103 -4.77 -6.54 -12.61
C LEU A 103 -5.30 -7.94 -12.92
N LEU A 104 -4.62 -8.71 -13.76
CA LEU A 104 -5.01 -10.10 -14.05
C LEU A 104 -4.87 -10.99 -12.81
N GLN A 105 -3.83 -10.82 -12.00
CA GLN A 105 -3.68 -11.52 -10.73
C GLN A 105 -4.81 -11.16 -9.75
N MET A 106 -5.23 -9.89 -9.69
CA MET A 106 -6.36 -9.45 -8.88
C MET A 106 -7.67 -10.14 -9.32
N TRP A 107 -7.94 -10.19 -10.61
CA TRP A 107 -9.12 -10.90 -11.13
C TRP A 107 -9.08 -12.40 -10.87
N ALA A 108 -7.91 -13.01 -11.03
CA ALA A 108 -7.73 -14.42 -10.71
C ALA A 108 -7.98 -14.70 -9.21
N ALA A 109 -7.51 -13.82 -8.32
CA ALA A 109 -7.79 -13.86 -6.89
C ALA A 109 -9.30 -13.79 -6.61
N TYR A 110 -9.99 -12.84 -7.23
CA TYR A 110 -11.43 -12.66 -7.07
C TYR A 110 -12.22 -13.92 -7.46
N PHE A 111 -11.92 -14.50 -8.62
CA PHE A 111 -12.60 -15.73 -9.06
C PHE A 111 -12.26 -16.94 -8.18
N ALA A 112 -10.98 -17.08 -7.77
CA ALA A 112 -10.57 -18.14 -6.86
C ALA A 112 -11.26 -18.05 -5.50
N GLU A 113 -11.42 -16.83 -4.98
CA GLU A 113 -12.14 -16.58 -3.72
C GLU A 113 -13.63 -16.96 -3.84
N ARG A 114 -14.28 -16.55 -4.92
CA ARG A 114 -15.69 -16.91 -5.19
C ARG A 114 -15.91 -18.42 -5.34
N GLU A 115 -14.92 -19.14 -5.83
CA GLU A 115 -14.97 -20.60 -6.00
C GLU A 115 -14.47 -21.37 -4.76
N GLY A 116 -14.07 -20.69 -3.70
CA GLY A 116 -13.48 -21.30 -2.50
C GLY A 116 -12.12 -21.95 -2.74
N LYS A 117 -11.39 -21.52 -3.79
CA LYS A 117 -10.10 -22.06 -4.22
C LYS A 117 -8.92 -21.14 -3.90
N LEU A 118 -9.12 -20.11 -3.10
CA LEU A 118 -8.06 -19.12 -2.78
C LEU A 118 -6.89 -19.78 -2.03
N GLY A 119 -7.17 -20.67 -1.07
CA GLY A 119 -6.16 -21.26 -0.19
C GLY A 119 -5.47 -20.18 0.65
N ASP A 120 -4.16 -20.28 0.82
CA ASP A 120 -3.35 -19.32 1.60
C ASP A 120 -2.86 -18.11 0.77
N ARG A 121 -3.41 -17.92 -0.44
CA ARG A 121 -3.03 -16.81 -1.32
C ARG A 121 -3.72 -15.52 -0.89
N PHE A 122 -3.15 -14.39 -1.30
CA PHE A 122 -3.79 -13.09 -1.12
C PHE A 122 -5.10 -13.01 -1.92
N GLY A 123 -6.19 -12.63 -1.24
CA GLY A 123 -7.49 -12.37 -1.83
C GLY A 123 -7.69 -10.89 -2.17
N CYS A 124 -8.93 -10.54 -2.47
CA CYS A 124 -9.35 -9.17 -2.65
C CYS A 124 -9.52 -8.45 -1.30
N ALA A 125 -9.53 -7.11 -1.34
CA ALA A 125 -9.86 -6.32 -0.15
C ALA A 125 -11.26 -6.69 0.37
N THR A 126 -11.36 -6.95 1.65
CA THR A 126 -12.61 -7.27 2.32
C THR A 126 -13.49 -6.04 2.49
N VAL A 127 -14.79 -6.25 2.67
CA VAL A 127 -15.74 -5.16 2.97
C VAL A 127 -15.31 -4.40 4.24
N ALA A 128 -14.79 -5.11 5.25
CA ALA A 128 -14.33 -4.49 6.50
C ALA A 128 -13.13 -3.56 6.26
N GLU A 129 -12.17 -3.96 5.43
CA GLU A 129 -11.01 -3.13 5.06
C GLU A 129 -11.44 -1.89 4.27
N VAL A 130 -12.36 -2.03 3.34
CA VAL A 130 -12.93 -0.91 2.58
C VAL A 130 -13.65 0.07 3.53
N VAL A 131 -14.49 -0.43 4.43
CA VAL A 131 -15.19 0.40 5.43
C VAL A 131 -14.19 1.14 6.32
N ASN A 132 -13.13 0.47 6.78
CA ASN A 132 -12.10 1.10 7.61
C ASN A 132 -11.33 2.20 6.85
N SER A 133 -11.04 1.97 5.58
CA SER A 133 -10.43 3.01 4.72
C SER A 133 -11.33 4.24 4.60
N HIS A 134 -12.62 4.05 4.37
CA HIS A 134 -13.59 5.15 4.31
C HIS A 134 -13.75 5.88 5.65
N LYS A 135 -13.73 5.17 6.79
CA LYS A 135 -13.71 5.81 8.11
C LYS A 135 -12.48 6.70 8.30
N ALA A 136 -11.29 6.23 7.88
CA ALA A 136 -10.07 7.01 7.94
C ALA A 136 -10.16 8.29 7.10
N PHE A 137 -10.70 8.21 5.88
CA PHE A 137 -10.93 9.40 5.04
C PHE A 137 -11.94 10.36 5.66
N ALA A 138 -13.06 9.87 6.17
CA ALA A 138 -14.08 10.71 6.83
C ALA A 138 -13.50 11.41 8.07
N ALA A 139 -12.71 10.71 8.87
CA ALA A 139 -12.02 11.28 10.03
C ALA A 139 -10.99 12.33 9.61
N ALA A 140 -10.26 12.11 8.52
CA ALA A 140 -9.32 13.09 7.98
C ALA A 140 -10.00 14.38 7.53
N MET A 141 -11.12 14.28 6.83
CA MET A 141 -11.95 15.43 6.43
C MET A 141 -12.43 16.21 7.66
N LYS A 142 -12.98 15.50 8.65
CA LYS A 142 -13.43 16.12 9.89
C LYS A 142 -12.29 16.78 10.67
N SER A 143 -11.12 16.14 10.73
CA SER A 143 -9.92 16.70 11.35
C SER A 143 -9.48 17.99 10.67
N HIS A 144 -9.53 18.04 9.34
CA HIS A 144 -9.23 19.23 8.57
C HIS A 144 -10.20 20.39 8.88
N GLU A 145 -11.50 20.11 8.95
CA GLU A 145 -12.55 21.08 9.24
C GLU A 145 -12.45 21.62 10.67
N THR A 146 -12.31 20.72 11.65
CA THR A 146 -12.31 21.06 13.08
C THR A 146 -10.95 21.44 13.63
N ARG A 147 -9.88 21.21 12.87
CA ARG A 147 -8.49 21.40 13.29
C ARG A 147 -8.14 20.68 14.59
N SER A 148 -8.68 19.46 14.72
CA SER A 148 -8.51 18.62 15.90
C SER A 148 -8.24 17.18 15.52
N GLU A 149 -7.68 16.40 16.47
CA GLU A 149 -7.52 14.97 16.33
C GLU A 149 -8.89 14.28 16.39
N ILE A 150 -9.12 13.32 15.49
CA ILE A 150 -10.35 12.52 15.41
C ILE A 150 -10.02 11.05 15.60
N SER A 151 -10.66 10.42 16.59
CA SER A 151 -10.59 8.96 16.78
C SER A 151 -11.58 8.24 15.85
N ILE A 152 -11.19 7.04 15.37
CA ILE A 152 -11.97 6.18 14.48
C ILE A 152 -12.11 4.76 15.03
#